data_6e87dd464d5a5129e2fac75260dd0ca2
#
_entry.id   6e87dd464d5a5129e2fac75260dd0ca2
#
_cell.length_a   1.000
_cell.length_b   1.000
_cell.length_c   1.000
_cell.angle_alpha   90.00
_cell.angle_beta   90.00
_cell.angle_gamma   90.00
#
_symmetry.space_group_name_H-M   'P 1'
#
loop_
_entity.id
_entity.type
_entity.pdbx_description
1 polymer ?
#
loop_
_entity_poly.entity_id
_entity_poly.type
_entity_poly.pdbx_seq_one_letter_code
_entity_poly.pdbx_strand_id
1 'polypeptide(L)'
;MAKQLPKRDLENVGLGVTGACVALVTLVVAALIFMVAQKGLSAFVKDGVSVVEFFTGIKWDLANTAENGLPYTGALPLIVTSFAVMVLSTLIALPIAIGSAIFAVEIQPKFGSKVFQPLIELLTGIPSVVFGLIGFHVVVGLMKSVFHVSTGLGILPGAIVLAVMILPTMTTLSVDGLRAVPDSYRQGSLALGYTRWQTIWHVVLKSAMPSLMTAVILGMTRAFGETLAVRMVIGGIEAMPTSLLSPASTITTTLTTSMAVYAEGSAQDDVLWALGLLLMGMSLIFILIIHLVGRKGAKTRG
;
A
#
# COMPACT_ATOMS: atom_id res chain seq x y z
N MET A 1 34.59 -18.89 -36.85
CA MET A 1 34.80 -19.75 -35.65
C MET A 1 34.68 -18.89 -34.41
N ALA A 2 33.52 -18.86 -33.76
CA ALA A 2 33.34 -18.17 -32.49
C ALA A 2 34.00 -19.02 -31.39
N LYS A 3 35.04 -18.48 -30.75
CA LYS A 3 35.75 -19.12 -29.63
C LYS A 3 34.80 -19.25 -28.47
N GLN A 4 34.28 -20.47 -28.21
CA GLN A 4 33.46 -20.71 -27.03
C GLN A 4 34.32 -20.48 -25.79
N LEU A 5 33.99 -19.50 -25.00
CA LEU A 5 34.62 -19.27 -23.70
C LEU A 5 34.43 -20.52 -22.83
N PRO A 6 35.42 -20.93 -22.04
CA PRO A 6 35.27 -22.04 -21.10
C PRO A 6 34.11 -21.75 -20.14
N LYS A 7 33.29 -22.76 -19.86
CA LYS A 7 32.05 -22.65 -19.05
C LYS A 7 32.27 -21.86 -17.73
N ARG A 8 33.43 -22.03 -17.12
CA ARG A 8 33.81 -21.38 -15.85
C ARG A 8 34.01 -19.86 -16.00
N ASP A 9 34.49 -19.39 -17.16
CA ASP A 9 34.68 -17.95 -17.41
C ASP A 9 33.33 -17.27 -17.69
N LEU A 10 32.41 -17.93 -18.38
CA LEU A 10 31.04 -17.47 -18.58
C LEU A 10 30.27 -17.37 -17.23
N GLU A 11 30.48 -18.34 -16.34
CA GLU A 11 29.87 -18.33 -15.00
C GLU A 11 30.44 -17.18 -14.14
N ASN A 12 31.75 -16.96 -14.17
CA ASN A 12 32.41 -15.84 -13.46
C ASN A 12 31.98 -14.48 -14.00
N VAL A 13 31.84 -14.34 -15.32
CA VAL A 13 31.31 -13.11 -15.95
C VAL A 13 29.84 -12.90 -15.55
N GLY A 14 29.03 -13.96 -15.56
CA GLY A 14 27.64 -13.91 -15.11
C GLY A 14 27.54 -13.45 -13.65
N LEU A 15 28.31 -14.05 -12.74
CA LEU A 15 28.38 -13.65 -11.33
C LEU A 15 28.84 -12.20 -11.16
N GLY A 16 29.85 -11.77 -11.95
CA GLY A 16 30.33 -10.39 -11.92
C GLY A 16 29.26 -9.38 -12.35
N VAL A 17 28.57 -9.64 -13.46
CA VAL A 17 27.50 -8.77 -13.97
C VAL A 17 26.31 -8.71 -13.02
N THR A 18 25.83 -9.85 -12.55
CA THR A 18 24.70 -9.89 -11.61
C THR A 18 25.06 -9.23 -10.27
N GLY A 19 26.29 -9.45 -9.78
CA GLY A 19 26.82 -8.81 -8.58
C GLY A 19 26.88 -7.27 -8.73
N ALA A 20 27.36 -6.79 -9.88
CA ALA A 20 27.39 -5.35 -10.18
C ALA A 20 25.98 -4.74 -10.26
N CYS A 21 25.03 -5.42 -10.89
CA CYS A 21 23.64 -4.97 -10.93
C CYS A 21 23.02 -4.89 -9.52
N VAL A 22 23.22 -5.90 -8.68
CA VAL A 22 22.73 -5.89 -7.28
C VAL A 22 23.39 -4.77 -6.49
N ALA A 23 24.71 -4.59 -6.62
CA ALA A 23 25.44 -3.51 -5.94
C ALA A 23 24.94 -2.13 -6.37
N LEU A 24 24.71 -1.92 -7.67
CA LEU A 24 24.17 -0.66 -8.20
C LEU A 24 22.79 -0.35 -7.64
N VAL A 25 21.85 -1.31 -7.69
CA VAL A 25 20.50 -1.12 -7.14
C VAL A 25 20.56 -0.82 -5.64
N THR A 26 21.36 -1.57 -4.88
CA THR A 26 21.53 -1.36 -3.44
C THR A 26 22.08 0.04 -3.14
N LEU A 27 23.07 0.49 -3.89
CA LEU A 27 23.67 1.81 -3.75
C LEU A 27 22.66 2.93 -4.05
N VAL A 28 21.90 2.81 -5.13
CA VAL A 28 20.85 3.79 -5.50
C VAL A 28 19.80 3.89 -4.41
N VAL A 29 19.29 2.74 -3.92
CA VAL A 29 18.29 2.72 -2.83
C VAL A 29 18.85 3.31 -1.54
N ALA A 30 20.10 2.97 -1.18
CA ALA A 30 20.74 3.54 0.01
C ALA A 30 20.94 5.07 -0.13
N ALA A 31 21.32 5.55 -1.30
CA ALA A 31 21.48 6.98 -1.58
C ALA A 31 20.15 7.72 -1.47
N LEU A 32 19.05 7.15 -2.00
CA LEU A 32 17.71 7.74 -1.88
C LEU A 32 17.24 7.82 -0.41
N ILE A 33 17.42 6.74 0.35
CA ILE A 33 17.07 6.72 1.78
C ILE A 33 17.89 7.77 2.54
N PHE A 34 19.20 7.84 2.26
CA PHE A 34 20.09 8.82 2.89
C PHE A 34 19.68 10.26 2.55
N MET A 35 19.37 10.54 1.28
CA MET A 35 18.93 11.87 0.84
C MET A 35 17.62 12.31 1.50
N VAL A 36 16.62 11.42 1.54
CA VAL A 36 15.34 11.69 2.20
C VAL A 36 15.54 11.91 3.71
N ALA A 37 16.38 11.09 4.34
CA ALA A 37 16.68 11.24 5.76
C ALA A 37 17.42 12.55 6.05
N GLN A 38 18.42 12.90 5.26
CA GLN A 38 19.19 14.14 5.44
C GLN A 38 18.31 15.38 5.27
N LYS A 39 17.55 15.46 4.17
CA LYS A 39 16.66 16.60 3.91
C LYS A 39 15.48 16.65 4.91
N GLY A 40 14.89 15.50 5.24
CA GLY A 40 13.78 15.47 6.19
C GLY A 40 14.18 15.80 7.63
N LEU A 41 15.42 15.50 8.04
CA LEU A 41 15.94 15.88 9.36
C LEU A 41 16.31 17.36 9.42
N SER A 42 16.59 18.03 8.29
CA SER A 42 16.94 19.44 8.27
C SER A 42 15.84 20.33 8.83
N ALA A 43 14.57 20.01 8.62
CA ALA A 43 13.43 20.70 9.20
C ALA A 43 13.51 20.83 10.73
N PHE A 44 13.99 19.78 11.40
CA PHE A 44 14.07 19.72 12.85
C PHE A 44 15.38 20.32 13.38
N VAL A 45 16.50 20.08 12.69
CA VAL A 45 17.85 20.45 13.17
C VAL A 45 18.23 21.86 12.73
N LYS A 46 17.95 22.25 11.48
CA LYS A 46 18.32 23.53 10.91
C LYS A 46 17.25 24.59 11.15
N ASP A 47 15.98 24.25 10.85
CA ASP A 47 14.88 25.21 10.88
C ASP A 47 14.19 25.27 12.26
N GLY A 48 14.51 24.33 13.17
CA GLY A 48 14.00 24.36 14.55
C GLY A 48 12.53 23.95 14.69
N VAL A 49 11.96 23.23 13.71
CA VAL A 49 10.59 22.71 13.80
C VAL A 49 10.47 21.75 14.99
N SER A 50 9.46 21.94 15.83
CA SER A 50 9.23 21.06 16.98
C SER A 50 8.77 19.67 16.52
N VAL A 51 9.53 18.62 16.88
CA VAL A 51 9.17 17.23 16.60
C VAL A 51 7.79 16.89 17.20
N VAL A 52 7.53 17.37 18.44
CA VAL A 52 6.25 17.09 19.11
C VAL A 52 5.08 17.75 18.35
N GLU A 53 5.24 19.02 17.95
CA GLU A 53 4.22 19.72 17.17
C GLU A 53 3.99 19.07 15.81
N PHE A 54 5.05 18.62 15.14
CA PHE A 54 4.96 17.90 13.87
C PHE A 54 4.09 16.64 13.97
N PHE A 55 4.26 15.83 15.01
CA PHE A 55 3.50 14.59 15.16
C PHE A 55 2.11 14.76 15.80
N THR A 56 1.92 15.77 16.67
CA THR A 56 0.69 15.94 17.47
C THR A 56 -0.12 17.16 17.08
N GLY A 57 0.45 18.10 16.32
CA GLY A 57 -0.24 19.28 15.86
C GLY A 57 -1.39 18.94 14.91
N ILE A 58 -2.51 19.66 15.05
CA ILE A 58 -3.73 19.45 14.26
C ILE A 58 -3.88 20.45 13.10
N LYS A 59 -3.00 21.45 13.01
CA LYS A 59 -3.03 22.46 11.96
C LYS A 59 -1.83 22.28 11.03
N TRP A 60 -2.13 21.95 9.78
CA TRP A 60 -1.17 21.94 8.69
C TRP A 60 -1.44 23.12 7.77
N ASP A 61 -0.50 24.06 7.68
CA ASP A 61 -0.62 25.24 6.81
C ASP A 61 0.78 25.80 6.57
N LEU A 62 1.36 25.45 5.43
CA LEU A 62 2.70 25.89 5.07
C LEU A 62 2.74 27.30 4.48
N ALA A 63 1.59 27.84 4.06
CA ALA A 63 1.50 29.18 3.49
C ALA A 63 1.52 30.28 4.57
N ASN A 64 1.00 29.97 5.75
CA ASN A 64 0.93 30.89 6.87
C ASN A 64 1.92 30.53 7.96
N THR A 65 2.55 31.52 8.56
CA THR A 65 3.49 31.35 9.67
C THR A 65 2.79 31.53 11.02
N ALA A 66 3.21 30.76 11.99
CA ALA A 66 2.83 30.94 13.39
C ALA A 66 3.57 32.14 14.01
N GLU A 67 3.26 32.49 15.25
CA GLU A 67 3.89 33.59 15.98
C GLU A 67 5.42 33.46 16.08
N ASN A 68 5.95 32.25 16.04
CA ASN A 68 7.39 31.96 16.03
C ASN A 68 8.08 32.13 14.66
N GLY A 69 7.36 32.58 13.63
CA GLY A 69 7.87 32.74 12.27
C GLY A 69 8.03 31.46 11.45
N LEU A 70 7.66 30.31 12.00
CA LEU A 70 7.68 29.01 11.32
C LEU A 70 6.29 28.68 10.74
N PRO A 71 6.20 27.87 9.68
CA PRO A 71 4.92 27.39 9.16
C PRO A 71 4.21 26.46 10.17
N TYR A 72 2.89 26.33 10.08
CA TYR A 72 2.15 25.34 10.86
C TYR A 72 2.41 23.95 10.31
N THR A 73 3.05 23.08 11.10
CA THR A 73 3.59 21.78 10.66
C THR A 73 2.91 20.56 11.27
N GLY A 74 1.70 20.74 11.83
CA GLY A 74 0.97 19.65 12.48
C GLY A 74 0.51 18.58 11.50
N ALA A 75 1.23 17.47 11.39
CA ALA A 75 0.96 16.37 10.44
C ALA A 75 -0.11 15.37 10.93
N LEU A 76 -0.63 15.49 12.14
CA LEU A 76 -1.60 14.54 12.71
C LEU A 76 -2.83 14.30 11.82
N PRO A 77 -3.48 15.32 11.23
CA PRO A 77 -4.62 15.11 10.34
C PRO A 77 -4.27 14.24 9.12
N LEU A 78 -3.08 14.47 8.54
CA LEU A 78 -2.58 13.72 7.38
C LEU A 78 -2.26 12.26 7.73
N ILE A 79 -1.67 12.03 8.91
CA ILE A 79 -1.38 10.70 9.44
C ILE A 79 -2.68 9.94 9.65
N VAL A 80 -3.64 10.52 10.38
CA VAL A 80 -4.94 9.88 10.68
C VAL A 80 -5.70 9.57 9.40
N THR A 81 -5.75 10.50 8.45
CA THR A 81 -6.42 10.28 7.16
C THR A 81 -5.75 9.17 6.35
N SER A 82 -4.42 9.15 6.26
CA SER A 82 -3.68 8.09 5.54
C SER A 82 -3.96 6.71 6.12
N PHE A 83 -3.95 6.59 7.45
CA PHE A 83 -4.31 5.36 8.14
C PHE A 83 -5.76 4.96 7.92
N ALA A 84 -6.68 5.91 8.04
CA ALA A 84 -8.11 5.64 7.87
C ALA A 84 -8.42 5.12 6.46
N VAL A 85 -7.88 5.77 5.43
CA VAL A 85 -8.06 5.33 4.03
C VAL A 85 -7.45 3.94 3.80
N MET A 86 -6.22 3.70 4.27
CA MET A 86 -5.54 2.40 4.14
C MET A 86 -6.30 1.27 4.83
N VAL A 87 -6.67 1.45 6.09
CA VAL A 87 -7.38 0.41 6.87
C VAL A 87 -8.75 0.14 6.26
N LEU A 88 -9.50 1.19 5.94
CA LEU A 88 -10.84 1.04 5.40
C LEU A 88 -10.83 0.38 4.01
N SER A 89 -9.91 0.77 3.12
CA SER A 89 -9.76 0.12 1.82
C SER A 89 -9.40 -1.35 1.94
N THR A 90 -8.51 -1.69 2.87
CA THR A 90 -8.14 -3.08 3.14
C THR A 90 -9.30 -3.89 3.68
N LEU A 91 -10.07 -3.35 4.62
CA LEU A 91 -11.25 -4.01 5.19
C LEU A 91 -12.33 -4.29 4.13
N ILE A 92 -12.48 -3.39 3.16
CA ILE A 92 -13.41 -3.58 2.04
C ILE A 92 -12.87 -4.63 1.06
N ALA A 93 -11.59 -4.55 0.69
CA ALA A 93 -10.98 -5.43 -0.30
C ALA A 93 -10.77 -6.87 0.21
N LEU A 94 -10.46 -7.04 1.49
CA LEU A 94 -10.09 -8.32 2.10
C LEU A 94 -11.12 -9.44 1.89
N PRO A 95 -12.41 -9.27 2.27
CA PRO A 95 -13.40 -10.33 2.10
C PRO A 95 -13.65 -10.66 0.62
N ILE A 96 -13.60 -9.65 -0.25
CA ILE A 96 -13.80 -9.82 -1.69
C ILE A 96 -12.61 -10.58 -2.29
N ALA A 97 -11.38 -10.21 -1.94
CA ALA A 97 -10.17 -10.86 -2.44
C ALA A 97 -10.07 -12.33 -2.01
N ILE A 98 -10.28 -12.62 -0.72
CA ILE A 98 -10.24 -13.99 -0.20
C ILE A 98 -11.39 -14.83 -0.77
N GLY A 99 -12.61 -14.29 -0.78
CA GLY A 99 -13.77 -14.98 -1.35
C GLY A 99 -13.58 -15.31 -2.82
N SER A 100 -13.04 -14.39 -3.61
CA SER A 100 -12.71 -14.58 -5.02
C SER A 100 -11.61 -15.62 -5.21
N ALA A 101 -10.58 -15.63 -4.36
CA ALA A 101 -9.51 -16.60 -4.41
C ALA A 101 -10.01 -18.02 -4.06
N ILE A 102 -10.85 -18.17 -3.03
CA ILE A 102 -11.50 -19.44 -2.70
C ILE A 102 -12.34 -19.94 -3.88
N PHE A 103 -13.15 -19.07 -4.47
CA PHE A 103 -13.94 -19.42 -5.63
C PHE A 103 -13.08 -19.91 -6.79
N ALA A 104 -11.99 -19.20 -7.10
CA ALA A 104 -11.10 -19.51 -8.21
C ALA A 104 -10.27 -20.80 -8.01
N VAL A 105 -9.94 -21.16 -6.77
CA VAL A 105 -9.07 -22.31 -6.49
C VAL A 105 -9.86 -23.54 -6.07
N GLU A 106 -10.85 -23.38 -5.19
CA GLU A 106 -11.52 -24.51 -4.54
C GLU A 106 -12.88 -24.86 -5.16
N ILE A 107 -13.61 -23.85 -5.67
CA ILE A 107 -15.00 -24.08 -6.17
C ILE A 107 -14.99 -24.33 -7.68
N GLN A 108 -14.38 -23.43 -8.45
CA GLN A 108 -14.37 -23.47 -9.91
C GLN A 108 -12.95 -23.33 -10.49
N PRO A 109 -12.03 -24.28 -10.29
CA PRO A 109 -10.62 -24.16 -10.70
C PRO A 109 -10.44 -23.93 -12.21
N LYS A 110 -11.31 -24.53 -13.04
CA LYS A 110 -11.26 -24.36 -14.50
C LYS A 110 -11.62 -22.93 -14.93
N PHE A 111 -12.64 -22.33 -14.32
CA PHE A 111 -13.02 -20.95 -14.57
C PHE A 111 -11.99 -20.01 -13.96
N GLY A 112 -11.52 -20.30 -12.75
CA GLY A 112 -10.49 -19.55 -12.05
C GLY A 112 -9.22 -19.36 -12.88
N SER A 113 -8.69 -20.43 -13.46
CA SER A 113 -7.45 -20.36 -14.25
C SER A 113 -7.63 -19.77 -15.66
N LYS A 114 -8.76 -20.04 -16.33
CA LYS A 114 -8.96 -19.70 -17.74
C LYS A 114 -9.57 -18.32 -17.97
N VAL A 115 -10.37 -17.83 -17.03
CA VAL A 115 -11.14 -16.59 -17.19
C VAL A 115 -10.83 -15.60 -16.08
N PHE A 116 -10.97 -16.02 -14.84
CA PHE A 116 -10.88 -15.08 -13.72
C PHE A 116 -9.45 -14.53 -13.53
N GLN A 117 -8.42 -15.38 -13.60
CA GLN A 117 -7.04 -14.94 -13.42
C GLN A 117 -6.58 -13.95 -14.51
N PRO A 118 -6.80 -14.21 -15.83
CA PRO A 118 -6.50 -13.20 -16.86
C PRO A 118 -7.25 -11.87 -16.66
N LEU A 119 -8.51 -11.90 -16.21
CA LEU A 119 -9.25 -10.66 -15.90
C LEU A 119 -8.61 -9.87 -14.75
N ILE A 120 -8.19 -10.55 -13.69
CA ILE A 120 -7.50 -9.92 -12.57
C ILE A 120 -6.15 -9.35 -13.02
N GLU A 121 -5.41 -10.05 -13.87
CA GLU A 121 -4.14 -9.58 -14.44
C GLU A 121 -4.33 -8.34 -15.30
N LEU A 122 -5.39 -8.27 -16.11
CA LEU A 122 -5.73 -7.06 -16.87
C LEU A 122 -6.00 -5.87 -15.96
N LEU A 123 -6.70 -6.07 -14.84
CA LEU A 123 -6.96 -5.00 -13.87
C LEU A 123 -5.67 -4.46 -13.23
N THR A 124 -4.63 -5.29 -13.05
CA THR A 124 -3.34 -4.81 -12.52
C THR A 124 -2.60 -3.90 -13.49
N GLY A 125 -2.87 -4.01 -14.78
CA GLY A 125 -2.27 -3.19 -15.84
C GLY A 125 -2.90 -1.79 -15.99
N ILE A 126 -4.05 -1.55 -15.37
CA ILE A 126 -4.75 -0.25 -15.48
C ILE A 126 -3.98 0.82 -14.66
N PRO A 127 -3.63 1.98 -15.26
CA PRO A 127 -3.00 3.08 -14.52
C PRO A 127 -3.89 3.60 -13.39
N SER A 128 -3.29 3.95 -12.25
CA SER A 128 -4.03 4.41 -11.05
C SER A 128 -4.89 5.66 -11.31
N VAL A 129 -4.45 6.53 -12.21
CA VAL A 129 -5.21 7.72 -12.63
C VAL A 129 -6.58 7.36 -13.20
N VAL A 130 -6.69 6.24 -13.95
CA VAL A 130 -7.96 5.77 -14.51
C VAL A 130 -8.92 5.35 -13.41
N PHE A 131 -8.43 4.64 -12.39
CA PHE A 131 -9.23 4.33 -11.19
C PHE A 131 -9.70 5.59 -10.47
N GLY A 132 -8.83 6.60 -10.35
CA GLY A 132 -9.20 7.90 -9.78
C GLY A 132 -10.27 8.62 -10.58
N LEU A 133 -10.16 8.63 -11.92
CA LEU A 133 -11.12 9.26 -12.82
C LEU A 133 -12.51 8.59 -12.74
N ILE A 134 -12.54 7.26 -12.81
CA ILE A 134 -13.77 6.48 -12.64
C ILE A 134 -14.35 6.72 -11.24
N GLY A 135 -13.50 6.70 -10.22
CA GLY A 135 -13.89 6.97 -8.84
C GLY A 135 -14.53 8.35 -8.67
N PHE A 136 -13.95 9.37 -9.29
CA PHE A 136 -14.48 10.73 -9.24
C PHE A 136 -15.87 10.83 -9.88
N HIS A 137 -16.07 10.24 -11.05
CA HIS A 137 -17.36 10.31 -11.73
C HIS A 137 -18.42 9.39 -11.11
N VAL A 138 -18.04 8.15 -10.75
CA VAL A 138 -19.00 7.14 -10.28
C VAL A 138 -19.15 7.17 -8.77
N VAL A 139 -18.03 7.00 -8.02
CA VAL A 139 -18.10 6.84 -6.56
C VAL A 139 -18.46 8.16 -5.87
N VAL A 140 -17.83 9.28 -6.26
CA VAL A 140 -18.16 10.61 -5.70
C VAL A 140 -19.58 11.01 -6.06
N GLY A 141 -20.05 10.73 -7.29
CA GLY A 141 -21.44 10.93 -7.70
C GLY A 141 -22.42 10.12 -6.84
N LEU A 142 -22.09 8.85 -6.60
CA LEU A 142 -22.89 7.96 -5.74
C LEU A 142 -22.92 8.47 -4.28
N MET A 143 -21.80 8.92 -3.73
CA MET A 143 -21.75 9.49 -2.37
C MET A 143 -22.67 10.70 -2.24
N LYS A 144 -22.67 11.59 -3.23
CA LYS A 144 -23.58 12.75 -3.24
C LYS A 144 -25.06 12.33 -3.21
N SER A 145 -25.42 11.36 -4.03
CA SER A 145 -26.83 10.94 -4.17
C SER A 145 -27.32 10.14 -2.96
N VAL A 146 -26.50 9.24 -2.42
CA VAL A 146 -26.89 8.35 -1.32
C VAL A 146 -26.86 9.06 0.04
N PHE A 147 -25.79 9.83 0.30
CA PHE A 147 -25.59 10.48 1.61
C PHE A 147 -26.01 11.94 1.64
N HIS A 148 -26.50 12.49 0.53
CA HIS A 148 -26.96 13.87 0.40
C HIS A 148 -25.90 14.92 0.85
N VAL A 149 -24.61 14.63 0.62
CA VAL A 149 -23.49 15.50 0.95
C VAL A 149 -23.18 16.47 -0.20
N SER A 150 -22.65 17.64 0.12
CA SER A 150 -22.42 18.72 -0.86
C SER A 150 -21.34 18.36 -1.89
N THR A 151 -20.23 17.75 -1.49
CA THR A 151 -19.10 17.47 -2.38
C THR A 151 -19.00 16.00 -2.80
N GLY A 152 -19.38 15.06 -1.93
CA GLY A 152 -19.18 13.62 -2.11
C GLY A 152 -17.71 13.17 -2.09
N LEU A 153 -16.78 14.11 -1.85
CA LEU A 153 -15.34 13.83 -1.66
C LEU A 153 -15.09 13.47 -0.19
N GLY A 154 -14.09 12.62 0.08
CA GLY A 154 -13.76 12.28 1.46
C GLY A 154 -13.00 10.96 1.61
N ILE A 155 -12.87 10.51 2.86
CA ILE A 155 -12.16 9.28 3.22
C ILE A 155 -12.86 8.05 2.64
N LEU A 156 -14.20 7.97 2.74
CA LEU A 156 -14.95 6.82 2.27
C LEU A 156 -14.86 6.59 0.76
N PRO A 157 -15.12 7.58 -0.12
CA PRO A 157 -14.91 7.41 -1.56
C PRO A 157 -13.44 7.10 -1.89
N GLY A 158 -12.48 7.72 -1.20
CA GLY A 158 -11.06 7.38 -1.32
C GLY A 158 -10.78 5.91 -0.99
N ALA A 159 -11.33 5.41 0.10
CA ALA A 159 -11.17 4.02 0.51
C ALA A 159 -11.83 3.02 -0.46
N ILE A 160 -12.99 3.34 -1.02
CA ILE A 160 -13.68 2.48 -2.00
C ILE A 160 -12.84 2.38 -3.29
N VAL A 161 -12.40 3.51 -3.83
CA VAL A 161 -11.57 3.53 -5.06
C VAL A 161 -10.26 2.75 -4.83
N LEU A 162 -9.64 2.98 -3.70
CA LEU A 162 -8.41 2.30 -3.33
C LEU A 162 -8.62 0.80 -3.10
N ALA A 163 -9.75 0.40 -2.50
CA ALA A 163 -10.12 -1.00 -2.34
C ALA A 163 -10.20 -1.73 -3.69
N VAL A 164 -10.87 -1.14 -4.68
CA VAL A 164 -10.95 -1.70 -6.03
C VAL A 164 -9.56 -1.85 -6.67
N MET A 165 -8.68 -0.88 -6.44
CA MET A 165 -7.33 -0.87 -7.01
C MET A 165 -6.39 -1.90 -6.37
N ILE A 166 -6.50 -2.17 -5.06
CA ILE A 166 -5.66 -3.17 -4.38
C ILE A 166 -6.21 -4.59 -4.51
N LEU A 167 -7.49 -4.72 -4.86
CA LEU A 167 -8.21 -6.00 -4.97
C LEU A 167 -7.51 -7.01 -5.90
N PRO A 168 -7.04 -6.65 -7.12
CA PRO A 168 -6.33 -7.56 -7.99
C PRO A 168 -5.07 -8.14 -7.34
N THR A 169 -4.25 -7.30 -6.72
CA THR A 169 -3.00 -7.72 -6.06
C THR A 169 -3.28 -8.68 -4.90
N MET A 170 -4.24 -8.33 -4.03
CA MET A 170 -4.62 -9.19 -2.91
C MET A 170 -5.21 -10.52 -3.38
N THR A 171 -6.03 -10.50 -4.44
CA THR A 171 -6.65 -11.71 -4.99
C THR A 171 -5.60 -12.64 -5.59
N THR A 172 -4.69 -12.13 -6.42
CA THR A 172 -3.63 -12.94 -7.05
C THR A 172 -2.77 -13.63 -6.00
N LEU A 173 -2.29 -12.88 -5.02
CA LEU A 173 -1.46 -13.44 -3.95
C LEU A 173 -2.23 -14.43 -3.05
N SER A 174 -3.53 -14.20 -2.87
CA SER A 174 -4.39 -15.16 -2.14
C SER A 174 -4.61 -16.44 -2.93
N VAL A 175 -4.80 -16.35 -4.25
CA VAL A 175 -4.88 -17.51 -5.16
C VAL A 175 -3.60 -18.34 -5.10
N ASP A 176 -2.44 -17.68 -5.18
CA ASP A 176 -1.14 -18.35 -5.10
C ASP A 176 -0.94 -19.03 -3.74
N GLY A 177 -1.33 -18.36 -2.66
CA GLY A 177 -1.30 -18.92 -1.31
C GLY A 177 -2.18 -20.15 -1.12
N LEU A 178 -3.39 -20.16 -1.70
CA LEU A 178 -4.30 -21.29 -1.64
C LEU A 178 -3.81 -22.46 -2.52
N ARG A 179 -3.24 -22.18 -3.70
CA ARG A 179 -2.65 -23.20 -4.59
C ARG A 179 -1.43 -23.87 -3.99
N ALA A 180 -0.66 -23.16 -3.18
CA ALA A 180 0.51 -23.69 -2.50
C ALA A 180 0.19 -24.73 -1.41
N VAL A 181 -1.08 -24.88 -1.00
CA VAL A 181 -1.49 -25.92 -0.04
C VAL A 181 -1.47 -27.30 -0.74
N PRO A 182 -0.72 -28.28 -0.21
CA PRO A 182 -0.63 -29.62 -0.83
C PRO A 182 -1.99 -30.31 -0.94
N ASP A 183 -2.22 -31.02 -2.05
CA ASP A 183 -3.48 -31.76 -2.27
C ASP A 183 -3.68 -32.88 -1.26
N SER A 184 -2.60 -33.42 -0.68
CA SER A 184 -2.68 -34.43 0.40
C SER A 184 -3.47 -33.94 1.62
N TYR A 185 -3.43 -32.63 1.91
CA TYR A 185 -4.22 -32.06 3.02
C TYR A 185 -5.72 -32.06 2.70
N ARG A 186 -6.08 -31.80 1.44
CA ARG A 186 -7.48 -31.86 0.96
C ARG A 186 -8.00 -33.27 0.99
N GLN A 187 -7.24 -34.20 0.42
CA GLN A 187 -7.60 -35.62 0.37
C GLN A 187 -7.68 -36.24 1.76
N GLY A 188 -6.71 -35.99 2.63
CA GLY A 188 -6.70 -36.46 4.02
C GLY A 188 -7.91 -35.99 4.81
N SER A 189 -8.29 -34.72 4.66
CA SER A 189 -9.48 -34.14 5.31
C SER A 189 -10.77 -34.83 4.83
N LEU A 190 -10.92 -35.03 3.51
CA LEU A 190 -12.07 -35.73 2.93
C LEU A 190 -12.13 -37.19 3.38
N ALA A 191 -10.99 -37.88 3.50
CA ALA A 191 -10.93 -39.26 3.99
C ALA A 191 -11.36 -39.41 5.44
N LEU A 192 -11.20 -38.35 6.25
CA LEU A 192 -11.70 -38.29 7.64
C LEU A 192 -13.19 -37.92 7.74
N GLY A 193 -13.89 -37.80 6.61
CA GLY A 193 -15.32 -37.54 6.55
C GLY A 193 -15.71 -36.04 6.56
N TYR A 194 -14.77 -35.15 6.43
CA TYR A 194 -15.09 -33.74 6.28
C TYR A 194 -15.77 -33.44 4.94
N THR A 195 -16.73 -32.52 4.94
CA THR A 195 -17.32 -31.99 3.71
C THR A 195 -16.32 -31.06 3.00
N ARG A 196 -16.52 -30.77 1.71
CA ARG A 196 -15.68 -29.83 0.94
C ARG A 196 -15.59 -28.47 1.63
N TRP A 197 -16.71 -27.96 2.15
CA TRP A 197 -16.76 -26.68 2.85
C TRP A 197 -15.98 -26.68 4.16
N GLN A 198 -16.11 -27.74 4.94
CA GLN A 198 -15.31 -27.92 6.17
C GLN A 198 -13.82 -28.03 5.86
N THR A 199 -13.45 -28.74 4.79
CA THR A 199 -12.05 -28.84 4.34
C THR A 199 -11.49 -27.45 3.98
N ILE A 200 -12.24 -26.62 3.24
CA ILE A 200 -11.81 -25.26 2.90
C ILE A 200 -11.57 -24.43 4.16
N TRP A 201 -12.53 -24.37 5.09
CA TRP A 201 -12.47 -23.49 6.26
C TRP A 201 -11.49 -23.97 7.34
N HIS A 202 -11.43 -25.26 7.61
CA HIS A 202 -10.66 -25.79 8.74
C HIS A 202 -9.25 -26.26 8.35
N VAL A 203 -9.03 -26.61 7.09
CA VAL A 203 -7.74 -27.15 6.64
C VAL A 203 -7.05 -26.19 5.66
N VAL A 204 -7.69 -25.89 4.52
CA VAL A 204 -7.03 -25.11 3.45
C VAL A 204 -6.74 -23.69 3.89
N LEU A 205 -7.73 -22.96 4.38
CA LEU A 205 -7.54 -21.56 4.83
C LEU A 205 -6.55 -21.45 5.99
N LYS A 206 -6.63 -22.37 6.96
CA LYS A 206 -5.66 -22.39 8.07
C LYS A 206 -4.24 -22.69 7.60
N SER A 207 -4.10 -23.61 6.64
CA SER A 207 -2.80 -23.92 6.04
C SER A 207 -2.25 -22.78 5.18
N ALA A 208 -3.11 -22.03 4.48
CA ALA A 208 -2.75 -20.89 3.65
C ALA A 208 -2.57 -19.59 4.45
N MET A 209 -2.94 -19.53 5.74
CA MET A 209 -2.98 -18.29 6.54
C MET A 209 -1.71 -17.43 6.44
N PRO A 210 -0.47 -17.97 6.50
CA PRO A 210 0.72 -17.14 6.35
C PRO A 210 0.81 -16.45 4.99
N SER A 211 0.44 -17.13 3.91
CA SER A 211 0.42 -16.58 2.55
C SER A 211 -0.69 -15.55 2.39
N LEU A 212 -1.87 -15.81 2.96
CA LEU A 212 -2.98 -14.85 2.97
C LEU A 212 -2.64 -13.59 3.76
N MET A 213 -1.98 -13.73 4.91
CA MET A 213 -1.47 -12.57 5.65
C MET A 213 -0.50 -11.75 4.80
N THR A 214 0.40 -12.39 4.07
CA THR A 214 1.32 -11.71 3.15
C THR A 214 0.55 -10.95 2.06
N ALA A 215 -0.51 -11.53 1.50
CA ALA A 215 -1.36 -10.88 0.51
C ALA A 215 -2.04 -9.60 1.06
N VAL A 216 -2.59 -9.69 2.28
CA VAL A 216 -3.20 -8.54 2.97
C VAL A 216 -2.19 -7.42 3.15
N ILE A 217 -1.02 -7.76 3.60
CA ILE A 217 0.03 -6.82 3.94
C ILE A 217 0.62 -6.13 2.72
N LEU A 218 0.83 -6.86 1.62
CA LEU A 218 1.26 -6.25 0.36
C LEU A 218 0.15 -5.34 -0.20
N GLY A 219 -1.12 -5.73 -0.04
CA GLY A 219 -2.26 -4.86 -0.34
C GLY A 219 -2.26 -3.57 0.48
N MET A 220 -2.05 -3.66 1.80
CA MET A 220 -1.94 -2.49 2.69
C MET A 220 -0.77 -1.59 2.31
N THR A 221 0.40 -2.16 2.04
CA THR A 221 1.59 -1.39 1.64
C THR A 221 1.33 -0.63 0.34
N ARG A 222 0.68 -1.26 -0.63
CA ARG A 222 0.26 -0.61 -1.88
C ARG A 222 -0.75 0.50 -1.62
N ALA A 223 -1.76 0.25 -0.78
CA ALA A 223 -2.76 1.23 -0.39
C ALA A 223 -2.14 2.48 0.28
N PHE A 224 -1.16 2.27 1.14
CA PHE A 224 -0.50 3.36 1.86
C PHE A 224 0.34 4.27 0.96
N GLY A 225 0.92 3.74 -0.11
CA GLY A 225 1.73 4.50 -1.06
C GLY A 225 0.93 5.16 -2.19
N GLU A 226 -0.38 4.92 -2.29
CA GLU A 226 -1.17 5.44 -3.42
C GLU A 226 -1.41 6.94 -3.30
N THR A 227 -1.19 7.63 -4.40
CA THR A 227 -1.26 9.10 -4.45
C THR A 227 -2.32 9.59 -5.43
N LEU A 228 -2.21 9.20 -6.70
CA LEU A 228 -2.98 9.83 -7.80
C LEU A 228 -4.46 9.47 -7.76
N ALA A 229 -4.79 8.20 -7.55
CA ALA A 229 -6.19 7.77 -7.49
C ALA A 229 -6.90 8.39 -6.29
N VAL A 230 -6.26 8.40 -5.11
CA VAL A 230 -6.81 8.96 -3.88
C VAL A 230 -6.95 10.47 -4.00
N ARG A 231 -5.97 11.18 -4.58
CA ARG A 231 -6.00 12.64 -4.77
C ARG A 231 -7.25 13.12 -5.50
N MET A 232 -7.73 12.36 -6.47
CA MET A 232 -8.91 12.74 -7.27
C MET A 232 -10.22 12.66 -6.50
N VAL A 233 -10.30 11.89 -5.41
CA VAL A 233 -11.57 11.58 -4.73
C VAL A 233 -11.60 11.97 -3.25
N ILE A 234 -10.46 12.33 -2.64
CA ILE A 234 -10.38 12.60 -1.21
C ILE A 234 -10.74 14.04 -0.83
N GLY A 235 -10.52 15.00 -1.72
CA GLY A 235 -10.95 16.39 -1.54
C GLY A 235 -9.84 17.41 -1.30
N GLY A 236 -8.70 17.04 -0.73
CA GLY A 236 -7.51 17.90 -0.61
C GLY A 236 -7.57 18.94 0.50
N ILE A 237 -8.35 18.74 1.57
CA ILE A 237 -8.39 19.62 2.74
C ILE A 237 -7.45 19.06 3.82
N GLU A 238 -6.51 19.89 4.25
CA GLU A 238 -5.44 19.53 5.20
C GLU A 238 -5.87 19.83 6.64
N ALA A 239 -7.07 19.41 7.00
CA ALA A 239 -7.65 19.57 8.33
C ALA A 239 -8.04 18.22 8.92
N MET A 240 -8.23 18.18 10.24
CA MET A 240 -8.69 16.96 10.93
C MET A 240 -10.06 16.55 10.41
N PRO A 241 -10.21 15.32 9.85
CA PRO A 241 -11.49 14.87 9.33
C PRO A 241 -12.50 14.68 10.46
N THR A 242 -13.71 15.24 10.30
CA THR A 242 -14.81 15.12 11.28
C THR A 242 -15.69 13.90 11.00
N SER A 243 -15.67 13.40 9.77
CA SER A 243 -16.42 12.21 9.36
C SER A 243 -15.73 11.49 8.18
N LEU A 244 -16.16 10.27 7.87
CA LEU A 244 -15.68 9.53 6.69
C LEU A 244 -16.09 10.17 5.35
N LEU A 245 -17.08 11.04 5.37
CA LEU A 245 -17.60 11.76 4.20
C LEU A 245 -17.08 13.20 4.13
N SER A 246 -16.25 13.65 5.07
CA SER A 246 -15.61 14.98 4.98
C SER A 246 -14.38 14.93 4.09
N PRO A 247 -14.20 15.95 3.24
CA PRO A 247 -12.96 16.11 2.47
C PRO A 247 -11.75 16.16 3.40
N ALA A 248 -10.67 15.51 2.97
CA ALA A 248 -9.44 15.38 3.75
C ALA A 248 -8.21 15.30 2.81
N SER A 249 -7.01 15.22 3.36
CA SER A 249 -5.77 14.95 2.63
C SER A 249 -4.98 13.82 3.28
N THR A 250 -4.33 13.00 2.46
CA THR A 250 -3.33 12.03 2.92
C THR A 250 -1.91 12.62 2.84
N ILE A 251 -0.95 11.99 3.51
CA ILE A 251 0.47 12.37 3.43
C ILE A 251 0.93 12.41 1.96
N THR A 252 0.61 11.38 1.18
CA THR A 252 1.00 11.27 -0.23
C THR A 252 0.37 12.35 -1.10
N THR A 253 -0.90 12.69 -0.87
CA THR A 253 -1.60 13.71 -1.65
C THR A 253 -1.07 15.11 -1.34
N THR A 254 -0.79 15.42 -0.08
CA THR A 254 -0.18 16.70 0.33
C THR A 254 1.22 16.85 -0.24
N LEU A 255 2.07 15.82 -0.15
CA LEU A 255 3.41 15.86 -0.78
C LEU A 255 3.33 16.18 -2.27
N THR A 256 2.48 15.48 -3.01
CA THR A 256 2.38 15.65 -4.48
C THR A 256 1.91 17.05 -4.88
N THR A 257 1.04 17.68 -4.09
CA THR A 257 0.52 19.01 -4.40
C THR A 257 1.44 20.15 -3.93
N SER A 258 2.17 19.94 -2.84
CA SER A 258 2.93 21.01 -2.20
C SER A 258 4.39 21.07 -2.63
N MET A 259 5.01 19.94 -3.02
CA MET A 259 6.43 19.92 -3.43
C MET A 259 6.78 20.81 -4.64
N ALA A 260 5.81 21.09 -5.51
CA ALA A 260 6.04 21.96 -6.67
C ALA A 260 5.78 23.45 -6.38
N VAL A 261 5.30 23.79 -5.18
CA VAL A 261 4.87 25.14 -4.81
C VAL A 261 5.97 25.91 -4.08
N TYR A 262 6.75 25.23 -3.25
CA TYR A 262 7.74 25.88 -2.40
C TYR A 262 9.15 25.78 -3.00
N ALA A 263 9.95 26.85 -2.77
CA ALA A 263 11.31 26.90 -3.27
C ALA A 263 12.22 25.91 -2.55
N GLU A 264 13.11 25.27 -3.30
CA GLU A 264 14.08 24.32 -2.76
C GLU A 264 14.96 24.98 -1.68
N GLY A 265 15.11 24.31 -0.53
CA GLY A 265 15.88 24.77 0.62
C GLY A 265 15.18 25.80 1.51
N SER A 266 13.88 26.08 1.26
CA SER A 266 13.04 26.85 2.19
C SER A 266 12.62 25.96 3.38
N ALA A 267 12.23 26.57 4.51
CA ALA A 267 11.72 25.83 5.66
C ALA A 267 10.48 24.99 5.30
N GLN A 268 9.64 25.48 4.38
CA GLN A 268 8.48 24.74 3.86
C GLN A 268 8.90 23.50 3.07
N ASP A 269 9.94 23.61 2.23
CA ASP A 269 10.50 22.46 1.48
C ASP A 269 11.08 21.44 2.44
N ASP A 270 11.89 21.86 3.43
CA ASP A 270 12.48 20.97 4.44
C ASP A 270 11.38 20.23 5.25
N VAL A 271 10.26 20.89 5.58
CA VAL A 271 9.09 20.26 6.23
C VAL A 271 8.41 19.24 5.34
N LEU A 272 8.30 19.48 4.02
CA LEU A 272 7.78 18.49 3.08
C LEU A 272 8.70 17.26 2.99
N TRP A 273 10.02 17.46 3.03
CA TRP A 273 10.97 16.35 3.14
C TRP A 273 10.83 15.58 4.45
N ALA A 274 10.53 16.27 5.57
CA ALA A 274 10.21 15.60 6.84
C ALA A 274 8.93 14.77 6.75
N LEU A 275 7.91 15.24 6.02
CA LEU A 275 6.69 14.47 5.74
C LEU A 275 6.98 13.23 4.87
N GLY A 276 7.89 13.36 3.89
CA GLY A 276 8.40 12.23 3.10
C GLY A 276 9.17 11.20 3.96
N LEU A 277 10.00 11.69 4.88
CA LEU A 277 10.72 10.85 5.85
C LEU A 277 9.75 10.11 6.78
N LEU A 278 8.69 10.79 7.24
CA LEU A 278 7.62 10.18 8.02
C LEU A 278 6.93 9.05 7.24
N LEU A 279 6.56 9.30 5.99
CA LEU A 279 5.94 8.29 5.11
C LEU A 279 6.84 7.06 4.94
N MET A 280 8.13 7.29 4.69
CA MET A 280 9.13 6.23 4.57
C MET A 280 9.27 5.44 5.88
N GLY A 281 9.34 6.12 7.01
CA GLY A 281 9.42 5.49 8.34
C GLY A 281 8.19 4.64 8.66
N MET A 282 7.00 5.15 8.39
CA MET A 282 5.74 4.42 8.57
C MET A 282 5.71 3.18 7.67
N SER A 283 6.12 3.28 6.40
CA SER A 283 6.20 2.14 5.49
C SER A 283 7.17 1.06 5.99
N LEU A 284 8.34 1.46 6.49
CA LEU A 284 9.31 0.52 7.08
C LEU A 284 8.75 -0.17 8.33
N ILE A 285 8.06 0.56 9.21
CA ILE A 285 7.41 -0.02 10.39
C ILE A 285 6.39 -1.07 9.98
N PHE A 286 5.55 -0.78 8.97
CA PHE A 286 4.60 -1.75 8.44
C PHE A 286 5.29 -3.00 7.92
N ILE A 287 6.32 -2.85 7.08
CA ILE A 287 7.08 -3.99 6.54
C ILE A 287 7.69 -4.83 7.69
N LEU A 288 8.22 -4.21 8.73
CA LEU A 288 8.76 -4.91 9.89
C LEU A 288 7.67 -5.68 10.67
N ILE A 289 6.53 -5.06 10.96
CA ILE A 289 5.39 -5.71 11.62
C ILE A 289 4.95 -6.95 10.85
N ILE A 290 4.87 -6.83 9.54
CA ILE A 290 4.54 -7.90 8.60
C ILE A 290 5.51 -9.07 8.68
N HIS A 291 6.79 -8.76 8.62
CA HIS A 291 7.85 -9.78 8.69
C HIS A 291 7.81 -10.54 10.01
N LEU A 292 7.51 -9.84 11.12
CA LEU A 292 7.38 -10.44 12.43
C LEU A 292 6.15 -11.35 12.55
N VAL A 293 5.00 -10.91 12.01
CA VAL A 293 3.76 -11.70 12.01
C VAL A 293 3.89 -12.92 11.10
N GLY A 294 4.45 -12.76 9.89
CA GLY A 294 4.69 -13.86 8.96
C GLY A 294 5.63 -14.95 9.51
N ARG A 295 6.69 -14.55 10.22
CA ARG A 295 7.63 -15.50 10.87
C ARG A 295 6.99 -16.32 11.99
N LYS A 296 6.08 -15.75 12.79
CA LYS A 296 5.36 -16.51 13.83
C LYS A 296 4.46 -17.59 13.24
N GLY A 297 3.79 -17.33 12.11
CA GLY A 297 2.98 -18.31 11.41
C GLY A 297 3.77 -19.48 10.78
N ALA A 298 5.04 -19.26 10.45
CA ALA A 298 5.91 -20.33 9.92
C ALA A 298 6.50 -21.24 11.01
N LYS A 299 6.74 -20.72 12.23
CA LYS A 299 7.32 -21.49 13.37
C LYS A 299 6.34 -22.47 14.03
N THR A 300 5.04 -22.33 13.83
CA THR A 300 4.02 -23.28 14.33
C THR A 300 3.87 -24.53 13.47
N ARG A 301 4.74 -24.71 12.45
CA ARG A 301 4.72 -25.85 11.50
C ARG A 301 5.91 -26.81 11.66
N GLY A 302 6.78 -26.63 12.67
CA GLY A 302 7.87 -27.54 13.01
C GLY A 302 7.50 -28.49 14.16
#